data_879c8f94cf5424b1241b35ea669a3ab3
#
_entry.id   879c8f94cf5424b1241b35ea669a3ab3
#
_cell.length_a   1.000
_cell.length_b   1.000
_cell.length_c   1.000
_cell.angle_alpha   90.00
_cell.angle_beta   90.00
_cell.angle_gamma   90.00
#
_symmetry.space_group_name_H-M   'P 1'
#
loop_
_entity.id
_entity.type
_entity.pdbx_description
1 polymer ?
#
loop_
_entity_poly.entity_id
_entity_poly.type
_entity_poly.pdbx_seq_one_letter_code
_entity_poly.pdbx_strand_id
1 'polypeptide(L)'
;GVTGLSVSALDYDAMQAKQELSKKGIAMNTFTSAIAFSEFKLNSDGLIPVVVQDYKTDEVLMVAYMNEEAFEKTIATGKMTYYSRSRQELWVKGLTSGHFQYVRSIEIDCDNDTLLAKVKQVGAACHTGNRSCFYRNLVSTEYAETNPLKVFNDVMNVIEDRKQHPKEGSYTNYLFDKGIDKILKKCGEEATEIIIAAKNPDPEEIKY
;
A
#
# COMPACT_ATOMS: atom_id res chain seq x y z
N GLY A 1 -20.84 -14.20 17.36
CA GLY A 1 -20.02 -13.89 16.20
C GLY A 1 -18.78 -14.71 16.20
N VAL A 2 -18.36 -15.21 15.04
CA VAL A 2 -17.12 -15.95 14.86
C VAL A 2 -15.97 -14.96 14.98
N THR A 3 -15.16 -15.05 16.01
CA THR A 3 -14.06 -14.11 16.30
C THR A 3 -12.71 -14.53 15.69
N GLY A 4 -12.66 -15.66 15.01
CA GLY A 4 -11.47 -16.12 14.32
C GLY A 4 -11.72 -17.35 13.48
N LEU A 5 -11.18 -17.37 12.28
CA LEU A 5 -11.04 -18.55 11.46
C LEU A 5 -9.57 -18.97 11.53
N SER A 6 -9.27 -20.06 12.21
CA SER A 6 -7.99 -20.72 12.07
C SER A 6 -8.02 -21.47 10.74
N VAL A 7 -7.48 -20.85 9.72
CA VAL A 7 -7.20 -21.55 8.47
C VAL A 7 -5.89 -22.30 8.72
N SER A 8 -6.01 -23.50 9.25
CA SER A 8 -4.91 -24.44 9.16
C SER A 8 -4.74 -24.74 7.69
N ALA A 9 -3.81 -24.09 7.10
CA ALA A 9 -3.14 -24.35 5.86
C ALA A 9 -4.07 -24.74 4.69
N LEU A 10 -3.77 -24.25 3.68
CA LEU A 10 -3.08 -24.92 2.63
C LEU A 10 -3.74 -24.84 1.26
N ASP A 11 -5.04 -24.85 1.14
CA ASP A 11 -5.65 -24.87 -0.18
C ASP A 11 -6.74 -23.79 -0.39
N TYR A 12 -7.06 -23.03 0.64
CA TYR A 12 -8.09 -21.98 0.55
C TYR A 12 -7.49 -20.60 0.66
N ASP A 13 -7.69 -19.80 -0.38
CA ASP A 13 -7.51 -18.36 -0.31
C ASP A 13 -8.48 -17.77 0.72
N ALA A 14 -7.96 -16.95 1.64
CA ALA A 14 -8.76 -16.37 2.72
C ALA A 14 -9.97 -15.57 2.19
N MET A 15 -9.88 -14.97 1.01
CA MET A 15 -10.99 -14.24 0.40
C MET A 15 -12.04 -15.20 -0.16
N GLN A 16 -11.63 -16.29 -0.80
CA GLN A 16 -12.55 -17.35 -1.23
C GLN A 16 -13.33 -17.95 -0.07
N ALA A 17 -12.65 -18.26 1.05
CA ALA A 17 -13.30 -18.76 2.25
C ALA A 17 -14.32 -17.75 2.79
N LYS A 18 -14.00 -16.45 2.82
CA LYS A 18 -14.93 -15.40 3.22
C LYS A 18 -16.16 -15.33 2.31
N GLN A 19 -15.98 -15.44 1.01
CA GLN A 19 -17.09 -15.40 0.06
C GLN A 19 -18.00 -16.62 0.20
N GLU A 20 -17.44 -17.80 0.39
CA GLU A 20 -18.26 -19.00 0.64
C GLU A 20 -19.06 -18.90 1.94
N LEU A 21 -18.45 -18.34 3.00
CA LEU A 21 -19.16 -18.07 4.25
C LEU A 21 -20.26 -17.02 4.09
N SER A 22 -19.98 -15.97 3.30
CA SER A 22 -20.97 -14.92 2.98
C SER A 22 -22.18 -15.50 2.23
N LYS A 23 -21.97 -16.39 1.24
CA LYS A 23 -23.04 -17.11 0.54
C LYS A 23 -23.91 -17.96 1.49
N LYS A 24 -23.35 -18.41 2.60
CA LYS A 24 -24.07 -19.15 3.66
C LYS A 24 -24.73 -18.24 4.70
N GLY A 25 -24.80 -16.94 4.44
CA GLY A 25 -25.45 -15.96 5.33
C GLY A 25 -24.60 -15.52 6.53
N ILE A 26 -23.31 -15.88 6.56
CA ILE A 26 -22.39 -15.42 7.59
C ILE A 26 -21.81 -14.08 7.15
N ALA A 27 -21.98 -13.03 7.95
CA ALA A 27 -21.44 -11.71 7.64
C ALA A 27 -19.90 -11.74 7.57
N MET A 28 -19.37 -11.53 6.36
CA MET A 28 -17.94 -11.51 6.06
C MET A 28 -17.56 -10.21 5.37
N ASN A 29 -16.37 -9.74 5.63
CA ASN A 29 -15.80 -8.61 4.89
C ASN A 29 -15.27 -9.11 3.53
N THR A 30 -16.10 -8.98 2.48
CA THR A 30 -15.78 -9.33 1.09
C THR A 30 -15.77 -8.08 0.22
N PHE A 31 -15.10 -8.15 -0.93
CA PHE A 31 -15.16 -7.09 -1.93
C PHE A 31 -16.42 -7.21 -2.78
N THR A 32 -17.06 -6.08 -3.02
CA THR A 32 -18.17 -5.93 -3.97
C THR A 32 -17.94 -4.65 -4.77
N SER A 33 -18.24 -4.68 -6.06
CA SER A 33 -18.22 -3.45 -6.87
C SER A 33 -19.48 -2.61 -6.61
N ALA A 34 -19.31 -1.31 -6.55
CA ALA A 34 -20.41 -0.37 -6.42
C ALA A 34 -21.19 -0.16 -7.73
N ILE A 35 -20.53 -0.40 -8.87
CA ILE A 35 -21.10 -0.28 -10.22
C ILE A 35 -20.76 -1.53 -11.05
N ALA A 36 -21.54 -1.80 -12.08
CA ALA A 36 -21.29 -2.93 -12.99
C ALA A 36 -20.08 -2.64 -13.90
N PHE A 37 -19.36 -3.69 -14.32
CA PHE A 37 -18.24 -3.53 -15.25
C PHE A 37 -18.66 -2.91 -16.58
N SER A 38 -19.90 -3.13 -17.01
CA SER A 38 -20.48 -2.53 -18.21
C SER A 38 -20.61 -0.99 -18.16
N GLU A 39 -20.47 -0.39 -16.98
CA GLU A 39 -20.48 1.05 -16.80
C GLU A 39 -19.08 1.67 -16.95
N PHE A 40 -18.05 0.84 -17.10
CA PHE A 40 -16.69 1.32 -17.36
C PHE A 40 -16.52 1.71 -18.82
N LYS A 41 -15.76 2.77 -19.06
CA LYS A 41 -15.34 3.17 -20.39
C LYS A 41 -14.04 2.45 -20.77
N LEU A 42 -14.20 1.41 -21.54
CA LEU A 42 -13.08 0.59 -21.99
C LEU A 42 -12.39 1.21 -23.20
N ASN A 43 -11.10 0.90 -23.37
CA ASN A 43 -10.38 1.24 -24.60
C ASN A 43 -10.84 0.38 -25.79
N SER A 44 -10.26 0.59 -26.99
CA SER A 44 -10.59 -0.14 -28.21
C SER A 44 -10.43 -1.67 -28.11
N ASP A 45 -9.60 -2.13 -27.15
CA ASP A 45 -9.33 -3.56 -26.93
C ASP A 45 -10.26 -4.17 -25.88
N GLY A 46 -11.24 -3.41 -25.37
CA GLY A 46 -12.14 -3.85 -24.32
C GLY A 46 -11.47 -3.93 -22.93
N LEU A 47 -10.44 -3.13 -22.71
CA LEU A 47 -9.65 -3.14 -21.48
C LEU A 47 -9.73 -1.80 -20.77
N ILE A 48 -9.66 -1.83 -19.44
CA ILE A 48 -9.49 -0.66 -18.59
C ILE A 48 -8.06 -0.63 -18.02
N PRO A 49 -7.35 0.53 -18.08
CA PRO A 49 -6.08 0.70 -17.41
C PRO A 49 -6.25 0.70 -15.89
N VAL A 50 -5.25 0.16 -15.20
CA VAL A 50 -5.21 0.10 -13.74
C VAL A 50 -3.88 0.64 -13.27
N VAL A 51 -3.91 1.77 -12.58
CA VAL A 51 -2.79 2.30 -11.82
C VAL A 51 -2.73 1.56 -10.49
N VAL A 52 -1.58 1.00 -10.16
CA VAL A 52 -1.40 0.22 -8.92
C VAL A 52 -0.51 0.98 -7.96
N GLN A 53 -0.99 1.20 -6.75
CA GLN A 53 -0.37 1.99 -5.71
C GLN A 53 -0.21 1.17 -4.43
N ASP A 54 0.90 1.33 -3.72
CA ASP A 54 1.04 0.77 -2.38
C ASP A 54 0.14 1.51 -1.38
N TYR A 55 -0.67 0.76 -0.63
CA TYR A 55 -1.68 1.35 0.26
C TYR A 55 -1.10 2.08 1.48
N LYS A 56 0.17 1.85 1.83
CA LYS A 56 0.82 2.49 2.98
C LYS A 56 1.64 3.72 2.59
N THR A 57 2.33 3.63 1.46
CA THR A 57 3.32 4.63 1.06
C THR A 57 2.82 5.55 -0.04
N ASP A 58 1.66 5.24 -0.63
CA ASP A 58 1.10 5.89 -1.81
C ASP A 58 2.05 5.88 -3.04
N GLU A 59 3.09 5.04 -2.99
CA GLU A 59 4.01 4.85 -4.12
C GLU A 59 3.29 4.17 -5.27
N VAL A 60 3.37 4.75 -6.47
CA VAL A 60 2.87 4.10 -7.69
C VAL A 60 3.82 2.97 -8.06
N LEU A 61 3.29 1.76 -8.12
CA LEU A 61 4.06 0.54 -8.33
C LEU A 61 4.15 0.13 -9.79
N MET A 62 3.05 0.20 -10.52
CA MET A 62 2.95 -0.22 -11.92
C MET A 62 1.64 0.23 -12.55
N VAL A 63 1.55 0.09 -13.88
CA VAL A 63 0.30 0.16 -14.64
C VAL A 63 0.08 -1.16 -15.35
N ALA A 64 -1.15 -1.64 -15.34
CA ALA A 64 -1.58 -2.85 -16.04
C ALA A 64 -2.98 -2.63 -16.64
N TYR A 65 -3.58 -3.70 -17.17
CA TYR A 65 -4.90 -3.65 -17.80
C TYR A 65 -5.77 -4.79 -17.28
N MET A 66 -7.08 -4.55 -17.24
CA MET A 66 -8.09 -5.56 -16.92
C MET A 66 -9.16 -5.62 -17.99
N ASN A 67 -9.63 -6.82 -18.29
CA ASN A 67 -10.93 -7.08 -18.85
C ASN A 67 -11.91 -7.43 -17.71
N GLU A 68 -13.17 -7.69 -18.05
CA GLU A 68 -14.20 -8.04 -17.06
C GLU A 68 -13.80 -9.24 -16.20
N GLU A 69 -13.33 -10.32 -16.82
CA GLU A 69 -12.91 -11.54 -16.12
C GLU A 69 -11.75 -11.29 -15.13
N ALA A 70 -10.77 -10.45 -15.50
CA ALA A 70 -9.69 -10.07 -14.62
C ALA A 70 -10.20 -9.28 -13.42
N PHE A 71 -11.13 -8.36 -13.63
CA PHE A 71 -11.75 -7.55 -12.59
C PHE A 71 -12.56 -8.43 -11.63
N GLU A 72 -13.44 -9.26 -12.13
CA GLU A 72 -14.24 -10.18 -11.32
C GLU A 72 -13.35 -11.12 -10.49
N LYS A 73 -12.31 -11.69 -11.10
CA LYS A 73 -11.37 -12.57 -10.41
C LYS A 73 -10.58 -11.83 -9.32
N THR A 74 -10.25 -10.56 -9.55
CA THR A 74 -9.61 -9.72 -8.55
C THR A 74 -10.51 -9.50 -7.33
N ILE A 75 -11.78 -9.19 -7.55
CA ILE A 75 -12.78 -9.01 -6.47
C ILE A 75 -13.02 -10.35 -5.75
N ALA A 76 -13.13 -11.43 -6.50
CA ALA A 76 -13.41 -12.76 -5.94
C ALA A 76 -12.27 -13.27 -5.05
N THR A 77 -11.02 -13.01 -5.42
CA THR A 77 -9.83 -13.57 -4.73
C THR A 77 -9.14 -12.58 -3.80
N GLY A 78 -9.37 -11.28 -3.98
CA GLY A 78 -8.61 -10.23 -3.30
C GLY A 78 -7.15 -10.13 -3.75
N LYS A 79 -6.78 -10.84 -4.82
CA LYS A 79 -5.45 -10.78 -5.45
C LYS A 79 -5.57 -10.12 -6.81
N MET A 80 -4.66 -9.18 -7.10
CA MET A 80 -4.66 -8.48 -8.37
C MET A 80 -4.47 -9.47 -9.52
N THR A 81 -5.46 -9.51 -10.38
CA THR A 81 -5.45 -10.27 -11.64
C THR A 81 -5.57 -9.28 -12.78
N TYR A 82 -4.73 -9.42 -13.78
CA TYR A 82 -4.65 -8.54 -14.93
C TYR A 82 -4.88 -9.30 -16.23
N TYR A 83 -5.10 -8.57 -17.30
CA TYR A 83 -5.11 -9.10 -18.66
C TYR A 83 -3.81 -8.71 -19.38
N SER A 84 -3.06 -9.70 -19.83
CA SER A 84 -1.83 -9.48 -20.58
C SER A 84 -2.15 -9.23 -22.06
N ARG A 85 -1.93 -8.00 -22.54
CA ARG A 85 -2.15 -7.62 -23.94
C ARG A 85 -1.28 -8.40 -24.92
N SER A 86 -0.04 -8.70 -24.54
CA SER A 86 0.90 -9.41 -25.42
C SER A 86 0.64 -10.92 -25.48
N ARG A 87 0.17 -11.52 -24.36
CA ARG A 87 -0.10 -12.96 -24.27
C ARG A 87 -1.56 -13.31 -24.50
N GLN A 88 -2.45 -12.31 -24.48
CA GLN A 88 -3.89 -12.46 -24.60
C GLN A 88 -4.48 -13.43 -23.56
N GLU A 89 -4.01 -13.34 -22.32
CA GLU A 89 -4.42 -14.23 -21.23
C GLU A 89 -4.50 -13.50 -19.89
N LEU A 90 -5.23 -14.09 -18.95
CA LEU A 90 -5.25 -13.63 -17.56
C LEU A 90 -3.92 -13.88 -16.88
N TRP A 91 -3.55 -12.95 -16.03
CA TRP A 91 -2.32 -13.00 -15.27
C TRP A 91 -2.54 -12.58 -13.80
N VAL A 92 -2.43 -13.54 -12.89
CA VAL A 92 -2.45 -13.26 -11.44
C VAL A 92 -1.07 -12.78 -11.02
N LYS A 93 -1.00 -11.58 -10.48
CA LYS A 93 0.26 -10.99 -10.00
C LYS A 93 0.82 -11.79 -8.84
N GLY A 94 2.05 -12.25 -9.01
CA GLY A 94 2.77 -13.00 -7.98
C GLY A 94 2.58 -14.52 -8.04
N LEU A 95 1.77 -15.06 -8.96
CA LEU A 95 1.51 -16.50 -9.01
C LEU A 95 2.81 -17.34 -9.15
N THR A 96 3.76 -16.85 -9.94
CA THR A 96 5.04 -17.54 -10.17
C THR A 96 6.14 -17.04 -9.24
N SER A 97 6.17 -15.72 -8.95
CA SER A 97 7.26 -15.10 -8.20
C SER A 97 7.05 -15.03 -6.69
N GLY A 98 5.84 -15.30 -6.19
CA GLY A 98 5.44 -15.04 -4.81
C GLY A 98 5.19 -13.55 -4.49
N HIS A 99 5.47 -12.64 -5.43
CA HIS A 99 5.31 -11.20 -5.24
C HIS A 99 3.85 -10.75 -5.47
N PHE A 100 2.96 -11.22 -4.61
CA PHE A 100 1.53 -10.95 -4.71
C PHE A 100 1.18 -9.48 -4.43
N GLN A 101 0.05 -9.08 -4.99
CA GLN A 101 -0.61 -7.81 -4.70
C GLN A 101 -1.99 -8.10 -4.12
N TYR A 102 -2.15 -7.84 -2.81
CA TYR A 102 -3.42 -8.02 -2.12
C TYR A 102 -4.21 -6.71 -2.11
N VAL A 103 -5.42 -6.75 -2.64
CA VAL A 103 -6.31 -5.60 -2.74
C VAL A 103 -6.64 -5.03 -1.36
N ARG A 104 -6.61 -3.70 -1.26
CA ARG A 104 -7.15 -2.92 -0.14
C ARG A 104 -8.36 -2.12 -0.55
N SER A 105 -8.26 -1.40 -1.66
CA SER A 105 -9.38 -0.73 -2.34
C SER A 105 -9.12 -0.70 -3.84
N ILE A 106 -10.19 -0.55 -4.60
CA ILE A 106 -10.15 -0.20 -6.02
C ILE A 106 -11.10 0.98 -6.17
N GLU A 107 -10.59 2.05 -6.71
CA GLU A 107 -11.29 3.29 -6.98
C GLU A 107 -11.38 3.46 -8.51
N ILE A 108 -12.43 4.12 -8.98
CA ILE A 108 -12.58 4.48 -10.39
C ILE A 108 -12.52 6.00 -10.50
N ASP A 109 -11.96 6.50 -11.58
CA ASP A 109 -11.89 7.94 -11.80
C ASP A 109 -13.23 8.56 -12.21
N CYS A 110 -13.24 9.89 -12.39
CA CYS A 110 -14.46 10.66 -12.54
C CYS A 110 -15.25 10.39 -13.82
N ASP A 111 -14.62 9.82 -14.84
CA ASP A 111 -15.26 9.52 -16.12
C ASP A 111 -15.26 8.02 -16.48
N ASN A 112 -14.91 7.17 -15.52
CA ASN A 112 -14.99 5.71 -15.54
C ASN A 112 -14.05 5.04 -16.55
N ASP A 113 -12.90 5.64 -16.85
CA ASP A 113 -11.96 5.10 -17.84
C ASP A 113 -10.65 4.58 -17.25
N THR A 114 -10.40 4.79 -15.95
CA THR A 114 -9.16 4.39 -15.26
C THR A 114 -9.43 3.90 -13.84
N LEU A 115 -8.80 2.80 -13.45
CA LEU A 115 -8.86 2.29 -12.08
C LEU A 115 -7.60 2.66 -11.30
N LEU A 116 -7.76 3.01 -10.02
CA LEU A 116 -6.70 3.10 -9.03
C LEU A 116 -6.84 1.95 -8.04
N ALA A 117 -5.92 1.00 -8.07
CA ALA A 117 -5.89 -0.11 -7.14
C ALA A 117 -4.86 0.13 -6.04
N LYS A 118 -5.31 0.31 -4.79
CA LYS A 118 -4.44 0.36 -3.61
C LYS A 118 -4.23 -1.05 -3.09
N VAL A 119 -2.97 -1.48 -3.02
CA VAL A 119 -2.61 -2.86 -2.71
C VAL A 119 -1.56 -2.96 -1.61
N LYS A 120 -1.57 -4.10 -0.89
CA LYS A 120 -0.41 -4.55 -0.13
C LYS A 120 0.51 -5.29 -1.08
N GLN A 121 1.63 -4.67 -1.46
CA GLN A 121 2.65 -5.32 -2.28
C GLN A 121 3.53 -6.23 -1.43
N VAL A 122 3.71 -7.47 -1.86
CA VAL A 122 4.72 -8.40 -1.33
C VAL A 122 5.92 -8.41 -2.26
N GLY A 123 7.10 -8.10 -1.73
CA GLY A 123 8.33 -8.04 -2.52
C GLY A 123 8.30 -6.99 -3.64
N ALA A 124 8.94 -7.28 -4.76
CA ALA A 124 9.08 -6.38 -5.91
C ALA A 124 7.83 -6.41 -6.81
N ALA A 125 7.33 -5.23 -7.20
CA ALA A 125 6.28 -5.15 -8.21
C ALA A 125 6.85 -5.37 -9.62
N CYS A 126 8.04 -4.87 -9.89
CA CYS A 126 8.69 -4.99 -11.20
C CYS A 126 9.32 -6.37 -11.41
N HIS A 127 9.26 -6.87 -12.64
CA HIS A 127 9.93 -8.13 -13.04
C HIS A 127 11.47 -8.04 -12.99
N THR A 128 12.03 -6.84 -12.97
CA THR A 128 13.46 -6.59 -12.82
C THR A 128 13.96 -6.67 -11.37
N GLY A 129 13.07 -6.93 -10.41
CA GLY A 129 13.37 -6.97 -8.98
C GLY A 129 13.24 -5.63 -8.26
N ASN A 130 12.93 -4.54 -8.97
CA ASN A 130 12.66 -3.24 -8.35
C ASN A 130 11.28 -3.20 -7.69
N ARG A 131 11.16 -2.45 -6.59
CA ARG A 131 9.89 -2.30 -5.89
C ARG A 131 8.80 -1.72 -6.78
N SER A 132 9.11 -0.68 -7.55
CA SER A 132 8.24 -0.04 -8.53
C SER A 132 8.76 -0.25 -9.95
N CYS A 133 7.87 -0.24 -10.94
CA CYS A 133 8.24 -0.16 -12.35
C CYS A 133 8.77 1.24 -12.74
N PHE A 134 8.47 2.25 -11.93
CA PHE A 134 8.86 3.64 -12.15
C PHE A 134 10.17 4.00 -11.42
N TYR A 135 11.20 3.19 -11.58
CA TYR A 135 12.50 3.35 -10.91
C TYR A 135 13.53 4.16 -11.71
N ARG A 136 13.19 4.59 -12.93
CA ARG A 136 14.07 5.40 -13.79
C ARG A 136 13.47 6.77 -14.03
N ASN A 137 14.26 7.81 -13.78
CA ASN A 137 13.86 9.16 -14.13
C ASN A 137 14.07 9.40 -15.64
N LEU A 138 13.02 9.83 -16.34
CA LEU A 138 13.10 10.29 -17.72
C LEU A 138 13.46 11.78 -17.77
N VAL A 139 12.84 12.55 -16.89
CA VAL A 139 13.14 13.97 -16.67
C VAL A 139 13.30 14.16 -15.17
N SER A 140 14.39 14.76 -14.74
CA SER A 140 14.62 15.11 -13.33
C SER A 140 15.02 16.58 -13.25
N THR A 141 14.59 17.26 -12.19
CA THR A 141 15.06 18.57 -11.81
C THR A 141 16.03 18.44 -10.65
N GLU A 142 16.97 19.36 -10.50
CA GLU A 142 17.90 19.37 -9.34
C GLU A 142 17.22 19.78 -8.02
N TYR A 143 15.89 19.92 -8.02
CA TYR A 143 15.15 20.17 -6.80
C TYR A 143 15.16 18.92 -5.93
N ALA A 144 15.71 19.07 -4.71
CA ALA A 144 15.41 18.13 -3.64
C ALA A 144 13.91 18.21 -3.36
N GLU A 145 13.16 17.28 -3.88
CA GLU A 145 11.72 17.18 -3.63
C GLU A 145 11.52 16.76 -2.18
N THR A 146 11.42 17.73 -1.29
CA THR A 146 10.95 17.50 0.08
C THR A 146 9.42 17.43 0.04
N ASN A 147 8.88 16.25 -0.20
CA ASN A 147 7.47 16.01 0.09
C ASN A 147 7.31 15.96 1.62
N PRO A 148 6.69 16.96 2.26
CA PRO A 148 6.56 17.00 3.72
C PRO A 148 5.84 15.78 4.29
N LEU A 149 4.94 15.16 3.52
CA LEU A 149 4.23 13.95 3.93
C LEU A 149 5.14 12.71 3.93
N LYS A 150 6.18 12.71 3.10
CA LYS A 150 7.14 11.63 3.03
C LYS A 150 8.05 11.58 4.26
N VAL A 151 8.33 12.74 4.86
CA VAL A 151 9.19 12.86 6.04
C VAL A 151 8.66 12.00 7.20
N PHE A 152 7.37 11.98 7.45
CA PHE A 152 6.79 11.15 8.52
C PHE A 152 7.01 9.65 8.26
N ASN A 153 6.83 9.20 7.03
CA ASN A 153 7.07 7.80 6.68
C ASN A 153 8.56 7.45 6.77
N ASP A 154 9.45 8.33 6.34
CA ASP A 154 10.89 8.12 6.41
C ASP A 154 11.38 8.06 7.86
N VAL A 155 10.88 8.94 8.73
CA VAL A 155 11.16 8.90 10.17
C VAL A 155 10.65 7.62 10.81
N MET A 156 9.42 7.19 10.51
CA MET A 156 8.87 5.93 11.01
C MET A 156 9.67 4.73 10.55
N ASN A 157 10.09 4.70 9.28
CA ASN A 157 10.95 3.63 8.75
C ASN A 157 12.30 3.56 9.51
N VAL A 158 12.89 4.72 9.80
CA VAL A 158 14.13 4.78 10.61
C VAL A 158 13.90 4.26 12.02
N ILE A 159 12.79 4.62 12.65
CA ILE A 159 12.44 4.16 14.00
C ILE A 159 12.22 2.63 14.01
N GLU A 160 11.46 2.10 13.06
CA GLU A 160 11.23 0.66 12.91
C GLU A 160 12.53 -0.10 12.63
N ASP A 161 13.40 0.44 11.77
CA ASP A 161 14.72 -0.15 11.49
C ASP A 161 15.59 -0.19 12.76
N ARG A 162 15.63 0.88 13.55
CA ARG A 162 16.38 0.92 14.79
C ARG A 162 15.86 -0.06 15.84
N LYS A 163 14.57 -0.35 15.81
CA LYS A 163 13.96 -1.36 16.69
C LYS A 163 14.34 -2.79 16.28
N GLN A 164 14.41 -3.06 14.98
CA GLN A 164 14.75 -4.39 14.44
C GLN A 164 16.26 -4.63 14.35
N HIS A 165 17.01 -3.58 14.04
CA HIS A 165 18.45 -3.60 13.85
C HIS A 165 19.11 -2.53 14.76
N PRO A 166 19.28 -2.83 16.06
CA PRO A 166 19.89 -1.88 17.00
C PRO A 166 21.27 -1.44 16.53
N LYS A 167 21.52 -0.11 16.62
CA LYS A 167 22.79 0.49 16.23
C LYS A 167 23.44 1.12 17.46
N GLU A 168 24.71 0.82 17.70
CA GLU A 168 25.48 1.41 18.79
C GLU A 168 25.51 2.93 18.67
N GLY A 169 25.33 3.63 19.79
CA GLY A 169 25.28 5.09 19.84
C GLY A 169 23.96 5.71 19.38
N SER A 170 22.97 4.92 18.96
CA SER A 170 21.66 5.42 18.55
C SER A 170 20.83 5.88 19.74
N TYR A 171 20.41 7.15 19.72
CA TYR A 171 19.49 7.70 20.72
C TYR A 171 18.11 7.00 20.69
N THR A 172 17.63 6.62 19.51
CA THR A 172 16.37 5.87 19.35
C THR A 172 16.45 4.51 20.06
N ASN A 173 17.58 3.79 19.93
CA ASN A 173 17.78 2.54 20.67
C ASN A 173 17.86 2.77 22.18
N TYR A 174 18.53 3.82 22.63
CA TYR A 174 18.53 4.20 24.05
C TYR A 174 17.11 4.44 24.58
N LEU A 175 16.24 5.09 23.81
CA LEU A 175 14.85 5.30 24.21
C LEU A 175 14.08 3.96 24.32
N PHE A 176 14.28 3.05 23.39
CA PHE A 176 13.67 1.71 23.46
C PHE A 176 14.15 0.94 24.70
N ASP A 177 15.43 0.98 24.99
CA ASP A 177 16.02 0.29 26.15
C ASP A 177 15.52 0.85 27.48
N LYS A 178 15.28 2.17 27.55
CA LYS A 178 14.75 2.84 28.75
C LYS A 178 13.23 2.73 28.90
N GLY A 179 12.54 2.34 27.86
CA GLY A 179 11.13 2.06 27.86
C GLY A 179 10.21 3.28 27.82
N ILE A 180 8.91 3.01 27.96
CA ILE A 180 7.84 3.97 27.67
C ILE A 180 7.91 5.25 28.51
N ASP A 181 8.28 5.15 29.77
CA ASP A 181 8.35 6.32 30.65
C ASP A 181 9.38 7.34 30.18
N LYS A 182 10.53 6.85 29.67
CA LYS A 182 11.57 7.71 29.10
C LYS A 182 11.12 8.33 27.78
N ILE A 183 10.42 7.57 26.95
CA ILE A 183 9.85 8.06 25.68
C ILE A 183 8.84 9.16 25.95
N LEU A 184 7.88 8.93 26.85
CA LEU A 184 6.86 9.91 27.20
C LEU A 184 7.43 11.17 27.82
N LYS A 185 8.46 11.02 28.71
CA LYS A 185 9.18 12.15 29.24
C LYS A 185 9.81 13.01 28.14
N LYS A 186 10.46 12.37 27.15
CA LYS A 186 11.10 13.09 26.05
C LYS A 186 10.06 13.79 25.15
N CYS A 187 8.92 13.13 24.87
CA CYS A 187 7.83 13.77 24.14
C CYS A 187 7.33 15.04 24.84
N GLY A 188 7.23 15.02 26.18
CA GLY A 188 6.83 16.21 26.96
C GLY A 188 7.88 17.34 26.92
N GLU A 189 9.17 17.00 26.96
CA GLU A 189 10.27 17.95 26.80
C GLU A 189 10.20 18.63 25.44
N GLU A 190 10.15 17.86 24.34
CA GLU A 190 10.08 18.37 22.95
C GLU A 190 8.81 19.21 22.70
N ALA A 191 7.66 18.77 23.20
CA ALA A 191 6.42 19.55 23.08
C ALA A 191 6.55 20.91 23.79
N THR A 192 7.23 20.96 24.93
CA THR A 192 7.47 22.22 25.68
C THR A 192 8.42 23.14 24.91
N GLU A 193 9.47 22.58 24.32
CA GLU A 193 10.43 23.32 23.49
C GLU A 193 9.74 23.94 22.27
N ILE A 194 8.88 23.20 21.57
CA ILE A 194 8.07 23.71 20.45
C ILE A 194 7.18 24.89 20.91
N ILE A 195 6.52 24.77 22.06
CA ILE A 195 5.65 25.84 22.62
C ILE A 195 6.47 27.09 22.94
N ILE A 196 7.65 26.93 23.47
CA ILE A 196 8.55 28.04 23.77
C ILE A 196 9.05 28.70 22.50
N ALA A 197 9.56 27.91 21.55
CA ALA A 197 10.02 28.39 20.24
C ALA A 197 8.93 29.13 19.47
N ALA A 198 7.70 28.64 19.51
CA ALA A 198 6.57 29.28 18.84
C ALA A 198 6.23 30.68 19.38
N LYS A 199 6.71 31.05 20.57
CA LYS A 199 6.56 32.37 21.14
C LYS A 199 7.68 33.33 20.74
N ASN A 200 8.77 32.82 20.22
CA ASN A 200 9.91 33.59 19.80
C ASN A 200 9.72 34.10 18.36
N PRO A 201 10.16 35.28 18.01
CA PRO A 201 10.02 35.81 16.66
C PRO A 201 10.98 35.19 15.65
N ASP A 202 11.93 34.36 16.06
CA ASP A 202 12.90 33.73 15.18
C ASP A 202 12.39 32.37 14.64
N PRO A 203 12.09 32.29 13.33
CA PRO A 203 11.62 31.05 12.72
C PRO A 203 12.65 29.92 12.75
N GLU A 204 13.93 30.18 12.94
CA GLU A 204 14.97 29.15 12.95
C GLU A 204 14.92 28.32 14.25
N GLU A 205 14.43 28.89 15.36
CA GLU A 205 14.25 28.12 16.60
C GLU A 205 13.19 27.03 16.49
N ILE A 206 12.22 27.13 15.55
CA ILE A 206 11.20 26.10 15.35
C ILE A 206 11.73 24.96 14.48
N LYS A 207 12.77 25.22 13.69
CA LYS A 207 13.36 24.23 12.79
C LYS A 207 14.42 23.36 13.45
N TYR A 208 14.91 23.76 14.61
CA TYR A 208 15.92 23.02 15.36
C TYR A 208 15.27 21.90 16.18
#